data_d1aef8814e489cf9b3dbe3332c993964
#
_entry.id   d1aef8814e489cf9b3dbe3332c993964
#
_cell.length_a   1.000
_cell.length_b   1.000
_cell.length_c   1.000
_cell.angle_alpha   90.00
_cell.angle_beta   90.00
_cell.angle_gamma   90.00
#
_symmetry.space_group_name_H-M   'P 1'
#
loop_
_entity.id
_entity.type
_entity.pdbx_description
1 polymer ?
#
loop_
_entity_poly.entity_id
_entity_poly.type
_entity_poly.pdbx_seq_one_letter_code
_entity_poly.pdbx_strand_id
1 'polypeptide(L)'
;MLQDGNDILVTPKAIENHLLDHFRSIIKGRNACTTNSMIAEVNPNLVIEVDNNMLTTIPLAEEVKNVVFDLNLDGAAGPDGFGVYFYQFFWTIVASDVILSVQEFFQTGIILPNLISNISVLIPKVKGASSMGDFRPIAFPNFHFKIITKILADILAIATTRIISENQRGFIRVRHISDYVIIASEVINLLDKWQFGGNLALKIDIRKAFDTLD
;
A
#
# COMPACT_ATOMS: atom_id res chain seq x y z
N MET A 1 -14.30 -18.91 14.17
CA MET A 1 -15.75 -18.64 14.07
C MET A 1 -15.86 -17.25 13.49
N LEU A 2 -16.60 -17.08 12.38
CA LEU A 2 -16.79 -15.79 11.73
C LEU A 2 -18.30 -15.57 11.60
N GLN A 3 -18.76 -14.32 11.76
CA GLN A 3 -20.17 -13.94 11.68
C GLN A 3 -20.44 -13.21 10.35
N ASP A 4 -21.47 -13.64 9.63
CA ASP A 4 -21.97 -13.02 8.42
C ASP A 4 -23.46 -12.69 8.61
N GLY A 5 -23.77 -11.45 8.95
CA GLY A 5 -25.10 -11.04 9.36
C GLY A 5 -25.57 -11.83 10.58
N ASN A 6 -26.63 -12.64 10.40
CA ASN A 6 -27.17 -13.52 11.45
C ASN A 6 -26.58 -14.93 11.47
N ASP A 7 -25.77 -15.27 10.46
CA ASP A 7 -25.20 -16.61 10.32
C ASP A 7 -23.82 -16.72 10.94
N ILE A 8 -23.53 -17.87 11.52
CA ILE A 8 -22.23 -18.15 12.14
C ILE A 8 -21.51 -19.20 11.27
N LEU A 9 -20.40 -18.79 10.67
CA LEU A 9 -19.54 -19.64 9.88
C LEU A 9 -18.54 -20.38 10.78
N VAL A 10 -18.64 -21.70 10.81
CA VAL A 10 -17.82 -22.54 11.71
C VAL A 10 -16.81 -23.38 10.93
N THR A 11 -17.16 -23.84 9.73
CA THR A 11 -16.29 -24.71 8.94
C THR A 11 -15.21 -23.90 8.21
N PRO A 12 -13.96 -24.42 8.12
CA PRO A 12 -12.88 -23.71 7.40
C PRO A 12 -13.27 -23.36 5.96
N LYS A 13 -13.98 -24.26 5.27
CA LYS A 13 -14.40 -24.04 3.87
C LYS A 13 -15.47 -22.96 3.73
N ALA A 14 -16.42 -22.86 4.66
CA ALA A 14 -17.40 -21.78 4.67
C ALA A 14 -16.74 -20.43 4.92
N ILE A 15 -15.78 -20.37 5.84
CA ILE A 15 -15.01 -19.18 6.13
C ILE A 15 -14.19 -18.77 4.90
N GLU A 16 -13.49 -19.70 4.28
CA GLU A 16 -12.70 -19.46 3.06
C GLU A 16 -13.56 -18.88 1.94
N ASN A 17 -14.69 -19.51 1.64
CA ASN A 17 -15.60 -19.04 0.58
C ASN A 17 -16.11 -17.62 0.88
N HIS A 18 -16.57 -17.37 2.11
CA HIS A 18 -17.04 -16.05 2.52
C HIS A 18 -15.94 -14.98 2.40
N LEU A 19 -14.71 -15.31 2.78
CA LEU A 19 -13.54 -14.42 2.62
C LEU A 19 -13.28 -14.09 1.14
N LEU A 20 -13.25 -15.11 0.30
CA LEU A 20 -13.02 -14.95 -1.14
C LEU A 20 -14.09 -14.06 -1.78
N ASP A 21 -15.36 -14.28 -1.45
CA ASP A 21 -16.47 -13.51 -2.00
C ASP A 21 -16.45 -12.06 -1.49
N HIS A 22 -16.13 -11.85 -0.21
CA HIS A 22 -15.98 -10.52 0.37
C HIS A 22 -14.89 -9.71 -0.35
N PHE A 23 -13.68 -10.27 -0.51
CA PHE A 23 -12.59 -9.54 -1.17
C PHE A 23 -12.83 -9.40 -2.68
N ARG A 24 -13.41 -10.39 -3.33
CA ARG A 24 -13.81 -10.28 -4.75
C ARG A 24 -14.82 -9.16 -4.97
N SER A 25 -15.78 -8.99 -4.08
CA SER A 25 -16.78 -7.91 -4.18
C SER A 25 -16.15 -6.53 -4.06
N ILE A 26 -15.14 -6.38 -3.21
CA ILE A 26 -14.40 -5.11 -3.04
C ILE A 26 -13.54 -4.82 -4.27
N ILE A 27 -12.70 -5.79 -4.70
CA ILE A 27 -11.72 -5.58 -5.78
C ILE A 27 -12.40 -5.48 -7.16
N LYS A 28 -13.52 -6.20 -7.38
CA LYS A 28 -14.27 -6.16 -8.63
C LYS A 28 -15.40 -5.13 -8.64
N GLY A 29 -15.67 -4.49 -7.50
CA GLY A 29 -16.64 -3.42 -7.41
C GLY A 29 -16.21 -2.28 -8.33
N ARG A 30 -16.97 -2.04 -9.40
CA ARG A 30 -16.79 -0.85 -10.23
C ARG A 30 -17.64 0.25 -9.60
N ASN A 31 -16.98 1.23 -9.02
CA ASN A 31 -17.67 2.47 -8.73
C ASN A 31 -17.97 3.15 -10.07
N ALA A 32 -19.21 3.54 -10.29
CA ALA A 32 -19.57 4.33 -11.47
C ALA A 32 -19.06 5.77 -11.25
N CYS A 33 -17.76 5.98 -11.47
CA CYS A 33 -17.21 7.31 -11.46
C CYS A 33 -17.52 7.98 -12.81
N THR A 34 -18.30 9.03 -12.79
CA THR A 34 -18.44 9.91 -13.95
C THR A 34 -17.21 10.82 -13.99
N THR A 35 -16.38 10.66 -15.01
CA THR A 35 -15.29 11.61 -15.27
C THR A 35 -15.86 13.03 -15.38
N ASN A 36 -15.42 13.92 -14.49
CA ASN A 36 -15.71 15.33 -14.61
C ASN A 36 -14.40 16.11 -14.88
N SER A 37 -14.51 17.24 -15.58
CA SER A 37 -13.37 18.10 -15.90
C SER A 37 -12.80 18.82 -14.68
N MET A 38 -13.55 18.88 -13.58
CA MET A 38 -13.20 19.64 -12.38
C MET A 38 -11.86 19.19 -11.78
N ILE A 39 -11.59 17.88 -11.77
CA ILE A 39 -10.31 17.34 -11.25
C ILE A 39 -9.14 17.82 -12.11
N ALA A 40 -9.31 17.81 -13.44
CA ALA A 40 -8.29 18.27 -14.37
C ALA A 40 -8.08 19.80 -14.31
N GLU A 41 -9.14 20.56 -14.02
CA GLU A 41 -9.08 22.03 -13.90
C GLU A 41 -8.40 22.47 -12.59
N VAL A 42 -8.61 21.72 -11.49
CA VAL A 42 -8.08 22.07 -10.16
C VAL A 42 -6.69 21.47 -9.94
N ASN A 43 -6.36 20.37 -10.61
CA ASN A 43 -5.10 19.65 -10.40
C ASN A 43 -4.10 20.03 -11.52
N PRO A 44 -3.10 20.86 -11.24
CA PRO A 44 -2.08 21.16 -12.23
C PRO A 44 -1.28 19.91 -12.59
N ASN A 45 -0.77 19.85 -13.80
CA ASN A 45 0.15 18.77 -14.20
C ASN A 45 1.50 18.98 -13.50
N LEU A 46 1.69 18.26 -12.36
CA LEU A 46 2.88 18.35 -11.53
C LEU A 46 3.97 17.35 -11.92
N VAL A 47 3.62 16.32 -12.69
CA VAL A 47 4.58 15.32 -13.18
C VAL A 47 5.26 15.89 -14.42
N ILE A 48 6.57 16.16 -14.31
CA ILE A 48 7.37 16.66 -15.42
C ILE A 48 8.08 15.50 -16.14
N GLU A 49 8.65 15.80 -17.31
CA GLU A 49 9.32 14.79 -18.14
C GLU A 49 10.45 14.06 -17.41
N VAL A 50 11.20 14.74 -16.55
CA VAL A 50 12.25 14.13 -15.73
C VAL A 50 11.68 13.07 -14.78
N ASP A 51 10.51 13.34 -14.17
CA ASP A 51 9.82 12.37 -13.31
C ASP A 51 9.37 11.16 -14.11
N ASN A 52 8.78 11.42 -15.28
CA ASN A 52 8.28 10.36 -16.14
C ASN A 52 9.42 9.45 -16.61
N ASN A 53 10.55 10.02 -16.99
CA ASN A 53 11.74 9.25 -17.34
C ASN A 53 12.24 8.41 -16.16
N MET A 54 12.30 8.98 -14.97
CA MET A 54 12.71 8.27 -13.75
C MET A 54 11.74 7.10 -13.43
N LEU A 55 10.42 7.35 -13.54
CA LEU A 55 9.38 6.34 -13.25
C LEU A 55 9.37 5.17 -14.25
N THR A 56 9.85 5.40 -15.47
CA THR A 56 9.86 4.40 -16.55
C THR A 56 11.22 3.75 -16.78
N THR A 57 12.26 4.18 -16.06
CA THR A 57 13.61 3.61 -16.19
C THR A 57 13.65 2.21 -15.61
N ILE A 58 14.29 1.29 -16.36
CA ILE A 58 14.53 -0.08 -15.89
C ILE A 58 15.62 -0.04 -14.82
N PRO A 59 15.39 -0.65 -13.65
CA PRO A 59 16.38 -0.63 -12.56
C PRO A 59 17.66 -1.34 -12.95
N LEU A 60 18.78 -0.76 -12.55
CA LEU A 60 20.10 -1.37 -12.74
C LEU A 60 20.29 -2.56 -11.79
N ALA A 61 21.18 -3.48 -12.15
CA ALA A 61 21.52 -4.64 -11.31
C ALA A 61 21.94 -4.24 -9.89
N GLU A 62 22.67 -3.12 -9.75
CA GLU A 62 23.13 -2.62 -8.46
C GLU A 62 21.95 -2.05 -7.64
N GLU A 63 20.97 -1.42 -8.27
CA GLU A 63 19.76 -0.93 -7.59
C GLU A 63 18.92 -2.09 -7.05
N VAL A 64 18.73 -3.13 -7.86
CA VAL A 64 18.04 -4.36 -7.41
C VAL A 64 18.77 -4.98 -6.23
N LYS A 65 20.09 -5.09 -6.29
CA LYS A 65 20.91 -5.61 -5.19
C LYS A 65 20.74 -4.78 -3.92
N ASN A 66 20.84 -3.46 -4.02
CA ASN A 66 20.69 -2.57 -2.89
C ASN A 66 19.35 -2.75 -2.20
N VAL A 67 18.26 -2.83 -2.99
CA VAL A 67 16.92 -3.10 -2.46
C VAL A 67 16.84 -4.45 -1.74
N VAL A 68 17.44 -5.49 -2.30
CA VAL A 68 17.50 -6.82 -1.66
C VAL A 68 18.17 -6.75 -0.29
N PHE A 69 19.28 -6.02 -0.18
CA PHE A 69 20.03 -5.90 1.07
C PHE A 69 19.44 -4.91 2.06
N ASP A 70 18.58 -3.98 1.61
CA ASP A 70 17.82 -3.07 2.46
C ASP A 70 16.57 -3.73 3.08
N LEU A 71 16.13 -4.87 2.55
CA LEU A 71 14.99 -5.59 3.10
C LEU A 71 15.34 -6.22 4.46
N ASN A 72 14.38 -6.19 5.38
CA ASN A 72 14.54 -6.76 6.71
C ASN A 72 14.72 -8.29 6.62
N LEU A 73 15.83 -8.80 7.18
CA LEU A 73 16.17 -10.23 7.24
C LEU A 73 15.09 -11.09 7.90
N ASP A 74 14.45 -10.56 8.94
CA ASP A 74 13.39 -11.25 9.70
C ASP A 74 12.02 -11.17 9.03
N GLY A 75 11.94 -10.60 7.82
CA GLY A 75 10.71 -10.47 7.06
C GLY A 75 10.10 -11.83 6.73
N ALA A 76 8.81 -12.01 7.07
CA ALA A 76 8.09 -13.25 6.82
C ALA A 76 8.18 -13.69 5.34
N ALA A 77 8.39 -14.98 5.12
CA ALA A 77 8.40 -15.57 3.77
C ALA A 77 6.99 -15.54 3.14
N GLY A 78 6.93 -15.59 1.83
CA GLY A 78 5.69 -15.83 1.07
C GLY A 78 5.33 -17.32 1.00
N PRO A 79 4.37 -17.69 0.12
CA PRO A 79 3.95 -19.08 -0.08
C PRO A 79 5.08 -20.04 -0.51
N ASP A 80 6.12 -19.51 -1.17
CA ASP A 80 7.30 -20.29 -1.60
C ASP A 80 8.21 -20.71 -0.45
N GLY A 81 8.01 -20.15 0.75
CA GLY A 81 8.80 -20.44 1.94
C GLY A 81 10.17 -19.78 1.99
N PHE A 82 10.57 -19.02 0.96
CA PHE A 82 11.86 -18.36 0.91
C PHE A 82 11.77 -16.93 1.45
N GLY A 83 12.44 -16.69 2.58
CA GLY A 83 12.55 -15.36 3.20
C GLY A 83 13.71 -14.55 2.66
N VAL A 84 13.78 -13.28 3.07
CA VAL A 84 14.85 -12.34 2.69
C VAL A 84 16.23 -12.91 3.02
N TYR A 85 16.39 -13.57 4.19
CA TYR A 85 17.63 -14.20 4.61
C TYR A 85 18.20 -15.18 3.56
N PHE A 86 17.34 -16.02 2.94
CA PHE A 86 17.77 -16.96 1.91
C PHE A 86 18.40 -16.22 0.73
N TYR A 87 17.74 -15.19 0.21
CA TYR A 87 18.22 -14.47 -0.96
C TYR A 87 19.49 -13.66 -0.70
N GLN A 88 19.60 -13.03 0.46
CA GLN A 88 20.82 -12.31 0.84
C GLN A 88 21.99 -13.28 1.05
N PHE A 89 21.77 -14.41 1.74
CA PHE A 89 22.82 -15.40 2.02
C PHE A 89 23.33 -16.09 0.75
N PHE A 90 22.42 -16.46 -0.15
CA PHE A 90 22.76 -17.12 -1.40
C PHE A 90 22.86 -16.17 -2.60
N TRP A 91 23.06 -14.87 -2.34
CA TRP A 91 23.05 -13.85 -3.39
C TRP A 91 23.98 -14.16 -4.55
N THR A 92 25.18 -14.67 -4.30
CA THR A 92 26.15 -15.06 -5.34
C THR A 92 25.63 -16.12 -6.30
N ILE A 93 24.62 -16.90 -5.90
CA ILE A 93 24.01 -17.96 -6.72
C ILE A 93 22.76 -17.42 -7.42
N VAL A 94 21.87 -16.72 -6.70
CA VAL A 94 20.54 -16.37 -7.20
C VAL A 94 20.47 -14.98 -7.85
N ALA A 95 21.53 -14.17 -7.75
CA ALA A 95 21.52 -12.77 -8.19
C ALA A 95 21.06 -12.59 -9.64
N SER A 96 21.60 -13.41 -10.55
CA SER A 96 21.27 -13.32 -11.98
C SER A 96 19.77 -13.49 -12.24
N ASP A 97 19.18 -14.52 -11.64
CA ASP A 97 17.77 -14.84 -11.87
C ASP A 97 16.85 -13.80 -11.24
N VAL A 98 17.20 -13.32 -10.05
CA VAL A 98 16.44 -12.24 -9.36
C VAL A 98 16.49 -10.95 -10.17
N ILE A 99 17.67 -10.50 -10.61
CA ILE A 99 17.84 -9.27 -11.37
C ILE A 99 17.07 -9.35 -12.70
N LEU A 100 17.23 -10.45 -13.45
CA LEU A 100 16.55 -10.63 -14.73
C LEU A 100 15.03 -10.63 -14.58
N SER A 101 14.49 -11.34 -13.60
CA SER A 101 13.04 -11.38 -13.36
C SER A 101 12.45 -10.02 -12.97
N VAL A 102 13.19 -9.23 -12.19
CA VAL A 102 12.79 -7.87 -11.84
C VAL A 102 12.83 -6.96 -13.05
N GLN A 103 13.93 -7.00 -13.82
CA GLN A 103 14.07 -6.19 -15.05
C GLN A 103 13.04 -6.54 -16.10
N GLU A 104 12.69 -7.81 -16.28
CA GLU A 104 11.63 -8.25 -17.18
C GLU A 104 10.29 -7.63 -16.81
N PHE A 105 9.96 -7.57 -15.51
CA PHE A 105 8.76 -6.87 -15.07
C PHE A 105 8.77 -5.39 -15.47
N PHE A 106 9.87 -4.67 -15.26
CA PHE A 106 9.94 -3.24 -15.61
C PHE A 106 9.95 -2.99 -17.11
N GLN A 107 10.35 -3.97 -17.92
CA GLN A 107 10.29 -3.90 -19.39
C GLN A 107 8.90 -4.20 -19.94
N THR A 108 8.23 -5.19 -19.38
CA THR A 108 7.02 -5.78 -19.98
C THR A 108 5.74 -5.48 -19.22
N GLY A 109 5.84 -5.07 -17.95
CA GLY A 109 4.70 -4.98 -17.02
C GLY A 109 4.13 -6.34 -16.60
N ILE A 110 4.77 -7.45 -16.99
CA ILE A 110 4.30 -8.81 -16.74
C ILE A 110 5.16 -9.46 -15.67
N ILE A 111 4.52 -10.11 -14.70
CA ILE A 111 5.18 -10.96 -13.71
C ILE A 111 4.51 -12.34 -13.69
N LEU A 112 5.30 -13.38 -13.55
CA LEU A 112 4.79 -14.74 -13.49
C LEU A 112 3.90 -14.94 -12.26
N PRO A 113 2.75 -15.64 -12.38
CA PRO A 113 1.80 -15.81 -11.27
C PRO A 113 2.39 -16.40 -10.00
N ASN A 114 3.35 -17.32 -10.11
CA ASN A 114 4.03 -17.92 -8.97
C ASN A 114 4.94 -16.91 -8.22
N LEU A 115 5.46 -15.89 -8.88
CA LEU A 115 6.28 -14.85 -8.25
C LEU A 115 5.45 -13.80 -7.50
N ILE A 116 4.18 -13.60 -7.88
CA ILE A 116 3.26 -12.67 -7.19
C ILE A 116 2.37 -13.35 -6.14
N SER A 117 2.52 -14.65 -5.96
CA SER A 117 1.72 -15.37 -4.97
C SER A 117 1.91 -14.79 -3.57
N ASN A 118 0.83 -14.74 -2.80
CA ASN A 118 0.87 -14.25 -1.43
C ASN A 118 -0.03 -15.06 -0.51
N ILE A 119 0.29 -15.07 0.79
CA ILE A 119 -0.56 -15.55 1.86
C ILE A 119 -1.19 -14.34 2.51
N SER A 120 -2.51 -14.30 2.60
CA SER A 120 -3.23 -13.27 3.33
C SER A 120 -3.65 -13.78 4.70
N VAL A 121 -3.20 -13.12 5.75
CA VAL A 121 -3.53 -13.42 7.15
C VAL A 121 -4.45 -12.34 7.70
N LEU A 122 -5.52 -12.75 8.37
CA LEU A 122 -6.46 -11.83 9.00
C LEU A 122 -6.04 -11.54 10.44
N ILE A 123 -5.74 -10.28 10.72
CA ILE A 123 -5.38 -9.82 12.06
C ILE A 123 -6.57 -9.08 12.68
N PRO A 124 -7.06 -9.47 13.87
CA PRO A 124 -8.17 -8.78 14.51
C PRO A 124 -7.78 -7.36 14.93
N LYS A 125 -8.65 -6.39 14.67
CA LYS A 125 -8.52 -4.98 15.09
C LYS A 125 -8.92 -4.79 16.55
N VAL A 126 -9.83 -5.64 17.01
CA VAL A 126 -10.44 -5.57 18.35
C VAL A 126 -10.49 -6.96 18.99
N LYS A 127 -10.51 -6.99 20.31
CA LYS A 127 -10.72 -8.23 21.07
C LYS A 127 -12.15 -8.74 20.81
N GLY A 128 -12.30 -10.02 20.47
CA GLY A 128 -13.61 -10.61 20.15
C GLY A 128 -14.08 -10.33 18.73
N ALA A 129 -13.17 -9.95 17.80
CA ALA A 129 -13.47 -9.78 16.38
C ALA A 129 -14.24 -10.99 15.82
N SER A 130 -15.40 -10.73 15.21
CA SER A 130 -16.27 -11.77 14.66
C SER A 130 -16.74 -11.46 13.24
N SER A 131 -16.82 -10.19 12.83
CA SER A 131 -17.19 -9.78 11.48
C SER A 131 -15.98 -9.46 10.61
N MET A 132 -16.11 -9.55 9.29
CA MET A 132 -15.03 -9.24 8.36
C MET A 132 -14.48 -7.82 8.52
N GLY A 133 -15.32 -6.88 8.90
CA GLY A 133 -14.93 -5.50 9.17
C GLY A 133 -13.96 -5.35 10.35
N ASP A 134 -13.92 -6.33 11.27
CA ASP A 134 -13.09 -6.33 12.47
C ASP A 134 -11.66 -6.83 12.21
N PHE A 135 -11.37 -7.31 11.00
CA PHE A 135 -10.05 -7.81 10.64
C PHE A 135 -9.32 -6.89 9.66
N ARG A 136 -7.98 -6.95 9.73
CA ARG A 136 -7.08 -6.39 8.73
C ARG A 136 -6.45 -7.52 7.94
N PRO A 137 -6.59 -7.57 6.61
CA PRO A 137 -5.81 -8.49 5.81
C PRO A 137 -4.36 -7.99 5.75
N ILE A 138 -3.42 -8.86 6.08
CA ILE A 138 -1.98 -8.63 5.90
C ILE A 138 -1.48 -9.65 4.89
N ALA A 139 -0.91 -9.17 3.80
CA ALA A 139 -0.36 -10.00 2.74
C ALA A 139 1.13 -10.26 2.96
N PHE A 140 1.53 -11.52 2.83
CA PHE A 140 2.92 -11.97 2.82
C PHE A 140 3.26 -12.48 1.41
N PRO A 141 3.71 -11.61 0.52
CA PRO A 141 4.02 -11.99 -0.85
C PRO A 141 5.37 -12.69 -0.95
N ASN A 142 5.55 -13.40 -2.07
CA ASN A 142 6.83 -13.96 -2.45
C ASN A 142 7.90 -12.86 -2.61
N PHE A 143 9.15 -13.26 -2.51
CA PHE A 143 10.29 -12.34 -2.43
C PHE A 143 10.40 -11.40 -3.64
N HIS A 144 10.22 -11.91 -4.86
CA HIS A 144 10.29 -11.10 -6.07
C HIS A 144 9.29 -9.94 -6.07
N PHE A 145 8.07 -10.20 -5.60
CA PHE A 145 7.06 -9.14 -5.49
C PHE A 145 7.44 -8.08 -4.46
N LYS A 146 8.11 -8.47 -3.36
CA LYS A 146 8.63 -7.51 -2.37
C LYS A 146 9.68 -6.59 -2.97
N ILE A 147 10.59 -7.12 -3.78
CA ILE A 147 11.63 -6.31 -4.45
C ILE A 147 10.97 -5.31 -5.40
N ILE A 148 10.09 -5.80 -6.28
CA ILE A 148 9.42 -4.96 -7.28
C ILE A 148 8.65 -3.83 -6.60
N THR A 149 7.84 -4.15 -5.58
CA THR A 149 7.06 -3.14 -4.86
C THR A 149 7.93 -2.17 -4.08
N LYS A 150 9.07 -2.62 -3.54
CA LYS A 150 10.03 -1.74 -2.85
C LYS A 150 10.70 -0.78 -3.83
N ILE A 151 11.14 -1.25 -5.00
CA ILE A 151 11.71 -0.39 -6.05
C ILE A 151 10.68 0.67 -6.48
N LEU A 152 9.44 0.26 -6.78
CA LEU A 152 8.38 1.20 -7.14
C LEU A 152 8.11 2.22 -6.03
N ALA A 153 8.09 1.79 -4.77
CA ALA A 153 7.90 2.67 -3.63
C ALA A 153 9.05 3.68 -3.48
N ASP A 154 10.29 3.26 -3.68
CA ASP A 154 11.46 4.13 -3.58
C ASP A 154 11.50 5.18 -4.70
N ILE A 155 11.16 4.78 -5.94
CA ILE A 155 11.04 5.70 -7.07
C ILE A 155 9.90 6.71 -6.82
N LEU A 156 8.74 6.24 -6.42
CA LEU A 156 7.59 7.10 -6.10
C LEU A 156 7.90 8.05 -4.94
N ALA A 157 8.65 7.61 -3.93
CA ALA A 157 9.02 8.44 -2.79
C ALA A 157 9.78 9.70 -3.20
N ILE A 158 10.54 9.66 -4.27
CA ILE A 158 11.25 10.83 -4.83
C ILE A 158 10.23 11.82 -5.43
N ALA A 159 9.33 11.32 -6.26
CA ALA A 159 8.33 12.16 -6.93
C ALA A 159 7.30 12.75 -5.95
N THR A 160 6.85 11.97 -4.94
CA THR A 160 5.81 12.39 -3.99
C THR A 160 6.19 13.62 -3.17
N THR A 161 7.45 13.84 -2.89
CA THR A 161 7.89 15.05 -2.16
C THR A 161 7.52 16.35 -2.85
N ARG A 162 7.37 16.30 -4.17
CA ARG A 162 7.10 17.46 -5.04
C ARG A 162 5.63 17.53 -5.47
N ILE A 163 5.03 16.38 -5.81
CA ILE A 163 3.66 16.34 -6.33
C ILE A 163 2.58 16.34 -5.24
N ILE A 164 2.95 15.97 -4.01
CA ILE A 164 2.01 15.94 -2.88
C ILE A 164 2.06 17.24 -2.10
N SER A 165 0.87 17.84 -1.87
CA SER A 165 0.71 19.06 -1.09
C SER A 165 1.50 19.01 0.22
N GLU A 166 2.06 20.15 0.62
CA GLU A 166 2.75 20.29 1.90
C GLU A 166 1.86 19.98 3.12
N ASN A 167 0.55 20.04 2.95
CA ASN A 167 -0.40 19.69 3.99
C ASN A 167 -0.46 18.17 4.27
N GLN A 168 0.00 17.31 3.38
CA GLN A 168 0.09 15.88 3.59
C GLN A 168 1.42 15.50 4.23
N ARG A 169 1.39 14.92 5.45
CA ARG A 169 2.60 14.47 6.15
C ARG A 169 2.75 12.95 6.21
N GLY A 170 1.65 12.22 6.28
CA GLY A 170 1.69 10.76 6.34
C GLY A 170 2.29 10.16 5.07
N PHE A 171 3.21 9.20 5.25
CA PHE A 171 3.84 8.41 4.18
C PHE A 171 4.70 9.18 3.17
N ILE A 172 4.97 10.46 3.39
CA ILE A 172 5.88 11.25 2.56
C ILE A 172 7.26 11.29 3.23
N ARG A 173 8.29 10.97 2.45
CA ARG A 173 9.68 10.95 2.93
C ARG A 173 10.05 12.31 3.52
N VAL A 174 10.82 12.32 4.60
CA VAL A 174 11.30 13.51 5.37
C VAL A 174 10.18 14.37 5.98
N ARG A 175 8.91 13.98 5.93
CA ARG A 175 7.82 14.69 6.61
C ARG A 175 7.40 13.92 7.87
N HIS A 176 7.25 14.63 8.99
CA HIS A 176 6.90 14.03 10.28
C HIS A 176 5.44 14.26 10.62
N ILE A 177 4.74 13.20 11.03
CA ILE A 177 3.33 13.28 11.47
C ILE A 177 3.22 14.12 12.75
N SER A 178 4.24 14.11 13.60
CA SER A 178 4.31 14.89 14.84
C SER A 178 4.04 16.39 14.62
N ASP A 179 4.50 16.96 13.49
CA ASP A 179 4.30 18.37 13.17
C ASP A 179 2.81 18.71 13.08
N TYR A 180 2.00 17.79 12.50
CA TYR A 180 0.56 17.99 12.40
C TYR A 180 -0.19 17.73 13.69
N VAL A 181 0.31 16.87 14.56
CA VAL A 181 -0.28 16.69 15.90
C VAL A 181 -0.20 17.99 16.67
N ILE A 182 0.92 18.71 16.59
CA ILE A 182 1.11 20.02 17.24
C ILE A 182 0.14 21.04 16.64
N ILE A 183 0.13 21.18 15.29
CA ILE A 183 -0.76 22.11 14.59
C ILE A 183 -2.22 21.81 14.90
N ALA A 184 -2.63 20.53 14.85
CA ALA A 184 -4.00 20.15 15.18
C ALA A 184 -4.37 20.50 16.63
N SER A 185 -3.46 20.32 17.57
CA SER A 185 -3.68 20.71 18.97
C SER A 185 -3.87 22.21 19.12
N GLU A 186 -3.05 23.01 18.42
CA GLU A 186 -3.21 24.47 18.42
C GLU A 186 -4.52 24.91 17.79
N VAL A 187 -4.90 24.32 16.63
CA VAL A 187 -6.17 24.62 15.97
C VAL A 187 -7.36 24.27 16.86
N ILE A 188 -7.33 23.12 17.54
CA ILE A 188 -8.40 22.71 18.48
C ILE A 188 -8.49 23.73 19.63
N ASN A 189 -7.37 24.20 20.18
CA ASN A 189 -7.35 25.20 21.24
C ASN A 189 -7.88 26.58 20.77
N LEU A 190 -7.85 26.83 19.46
CA LEU A 190 -8.41 28.05 18.88
C LEU A 190 -9.93 27.97 18.65
N LEU A 191 -10.55 26.77 18.66
CA LEU A 191 -12.00 26.60 18.43
C LEU A 191 -12.84 27.33 19.47
N ASP A 192 -12.36 27.44 20.71
CA ASP A 192 -13.06 28.13 21.80
C ASP A 192 -12.91 29.66 21.75
N LYS A 193 -12.06 30.20 20.86
CA LYS A 193 -11.90 31.63 20.71
C LYS A 193 -13.03 32.21 19.88
N TRP A 194 -13.61 33.32 20.39
CA TRP A 194 -14.67 34.02 19.69
C TRP A 194 -14.19 34.55 18.33
N GLN A 195 -14.94 34.19 17.28
CA GLN A 195 -14.75 34.65 15.91
C GLN A 195 -16.11 34.99 15.28
N PHE A 196 -16.13 36.01 14.42
CA PHE A 196 -17.31 36.34 13.64
C PHE A 196 -17.62 35.17 12.68
N GLY A 197 -18.84 34.61 12.77
CA GLY A 197 -19.26 33.44 12.01
C GLY A 197 -18.97 32.08 12.70
N GLY A 198 -18.30 32.08 13.84
CA GLY A 198 -17.94 30.85 14.58
C GLY A 198 -16.77 30.05 14.01
N ASN A 199 -16.35 29.04 14.74
CA ASN A 199 -15.29 28.12 14.36
C ASN A 199 -15.85 26.74 14.11
N LEU A 200 -15.36 26.04 13.07
CA LEU A 200 -15.75 24.67 12.72
C LEU A 200 -14.51 23.84 12.38
N ALA A 201 -14.40 22.66 12.98
CA ALA A 201 -13.43 21.66 12.59
C ALA A 201 -14.15 20.41 12.08
N LEU A 202 -13.73 19.92 10.89
CA LEU A 202 -14.26 18.72 10.27
C LEU A 202 -13.17 17.63 10.27
N LYS A 203 -13.46 16.50 10.91
CA LYS A 203 -12.64 15.28 10.79
C LYS A 203 -13.29 14.35 9.78
N ILE A 204 -12.59 14.11 8.67
CA ILE A 204 -13.03 13.20 7.62
C ILE A 204 -12.20 11.92 7.71
N ASP A 205 -12.88 10.77 7.75
CA ASP A 205 -12.26 9.44 7.73
C ASP A 205 -12.90 8.61 6.61
N ILE A 206 -12.09 8.29 5.59
CA ILE A 206 -12.56 7.51 4.43
C ILE A 206 -12.39 6.03 4.77
N ARG A 207 -13.52 5.35 4.94
CA ARG A 207 -13.53 3.92 5.25
C ARG A 207 -12.98 3.11 4.07
N LYS A 208 -11.96 2.26 4.33
CA LYS A 208 -11.32 1.40 3.32
C LYS A 208 -10.82 2.20 2.09
N ALA A 209 -10.15 3.33 2.32
CA ALA A 209 -9.72 4.24 1.26
C ALA A 209 -8.94 3.55 0.14
N PHE A 210 -8.06 2.56 0.45
CA PHE A 210 -7.30 1.82 -0.57
C PHE A 210 -8.15 0.89 -1.44
N ASP A 211 -9.33 0.50 -0.97
CA ASP A 211 -10.18 -0.47 -1.66
C ASP A 211 -11.37 0.20 -2.35
N THR A 212 -11.70 1.45 -1.98
CA THR A 212 -12.94 2.12 -2.37
C THR A 212 -12.75 3.41 -3.17
N LEU A 213 -11.52 3.92 -3.28
CA LEU A 213 -11.20 5.03 -4.18
C LEU A 213 -10.84 4.49 -5.56
N ASP A 214 -11.47 5.04 -6.59
CA ASP A 214 -11.14 4.78 -8.00
C ASP A 214 -9.89 5.55 -8.43
#